data_88ed79a0a3b47a52a6e61b3822c885e3
#
_entry.id   88ed79a0a3b47a52a6e61b3822c885e3
#
_cell.length_a   1.000
_cell.length_b   1.000
_cell.length_c   1.000
_cell.angle_alpha   90.00
_cell.angle_beta   90.00
_cell.angle_gamma   90.00
#
_symmetry.space_group_name_H-M   'P 1'
#
loop_
_entity.id
_entity.type
_entity.pdbx_description
1 polymer ?
#
loop_
_entity_poly.entity_id
_entity_poly.type
_entity_poly.pdbx_seq_one_letter_code
_entity_poly.pdbx_strand_id
1 'polypeptide(L)'
;MKWASSANGTDVQLYGANGSAAQRFYLSSTEHEPVSPCEDLGLDGWYEIVPSESDTLCVDISGASKSDGAKVQLYSRNQTLAQLFKFEYSDGYYRLISLNSEKAIGVKNGSIVPGSAVVQSSKQEDGSQQFSVKANPDGTYTFICVANALSLSCSSLGSEASIVGQPSDSGYCTFRLEKPEYVVPEGLVKISSSLDTDKVLDVANASESDGANVQLYSSNSTFAQKWMCTHVEGHANVYRFESLCSGKNMAERDSNVCVADPNPSAKSQMWLLAGINSGAYSFVNLESGKSLDVRYASTSNGTNIQTYEYNGSKAQQFIFEAVSPVAGGTYVIHSKSNYGQVVDVKFASTESGANVWSYEANGSGAQKWNIAANGDGSYRIENAPSKKVLDVANGNAAEGNNVQQYTWNGSAAQKWYISYGGSGGFYLESALNRNFVLSIENGSPVNGANYVLKLKNASATQLVSFEKTTYIPPMPSDRKAMQDRIWGYSSGTQWLIAVDRSTHRVGVFKGSANNWSLQYWWSCVTGAPSTPTITGYYRTTGGKRMSLSTDSRAKWCTQIWNGYFFHTILNSDAELGNSLSHGCLRMSYPSAQWIYSNVYAGTAVLIYN
;
A
#
# COMPACT_ATOMS: atom_id res chain seq x y z
N MET A 1 11.90 -42.24 -59.14
CA MET A 1 12.37 -40.86 -58.86
C MET A 1 13.56 -40.58 -59.78
N LYS A 2 13.71 -39.43 -60.38
CA LYS A 2 14.76 -39.01 -61.29
C LYS A 2 16.13 -39.13 -60.62
N TRP A 3 17.09 -39.78 -61.30
CA TRP A 3 18.45 -40.02 -60.78
C TRP A 3 18.54 -40.79 -59.46
N ALA A 4 17.48 -41.52 -59.06
CA ALA A 4 17.36 -42.18 -57.74
C ALA A 4 17.60 -41.25 -56.52
N SER A 5 17.33 -39.95 -56.67
CA SER A 5 17.46 -38.98 -55.61
C SER A 5 16.33 -39.11 -54.61
N SER A 6 16.65 -39.00 -53.33
CA SER A 6 15.69 -38.89 -52.19
C SER A 6 15.48 -37.44 -51.69
N ALA A 7 16.08 -36.46 -52.39
CA ALA A 7 15.94 -35.05 -51.99
C ALA A 7 14.52 -34.54 -52.23
N ASN A 8 14.05 -33.67 -51.35
CA ASN A 8 12.76 -32.99 -51.52
C ASN A 8 12.75 -32.19 -52.83
N GLY A 9 11.62 -32.25 -53.56
CA GLY A 9 11.46 -31.58 -54.84
C GLY A 9 12.06 -32.38 -56.05
N THR A 10 12.54 -33.59 -55.79
CA THR A 10 13.01 -34.45 -56.92
C THR A 10 11.83 -34.83 -57.80
N ASP A 11 11.98 -34.60 -59.13
CA ASP A 11 10.97 -34.95 -60.12
C ASP A 11 10.64 -36.43 -60.08
N VAL A 12 9.39 -36.79 -60.21
CA VAL A 12 8.92 -38.14 -60.50
C VAL A 12 8.79 -38.25 -62.02
N GLN A 13 9.42 -39.22 -62.59
CA GLN A 13 9.38 -39.49 -64.06
C GLN A 13 8.95 -40.92 -64.35
N LEU A 14 8.35 -41.12 -65.51
CA LEU A 14 8.10 -42.45 -66.04
C LEU A 14 9.40 -43.01 -66.64
N TYR A 15 9.70 -44.25 -66.27
CA TYR A 15 10.87 -44.95 -66.75
C TYR A 15 10.56 -46.43 -66.87
N GLY A 16 11.25 -47.14 -67.77
CA GLY A 16 11.09 -48.60 -67.93
C GLY A 16 11.32 -49.32 -66.59
N ALA A 17 10.48 -50.33 -66.30
CA ALA A 17 10.62 -51.08 -65.05
C ALA A 17 12.00 -51.79 -65.01
N ASN A 18 12.79 -51.44 -63.95
CA ASN A 18 14.16 -51.97 -63.80
C ASN A 18 14.39 -52.55 -62.39
N GLY A 19 13.34 -52.65 -61.55
CA GLY A 19 13.39 -53.23 -60.21
C GLY A 19 14.19 -52.47 -59.20
N SER A 20 14.66 -51.26 -59.53
CA SER A 20 15.42 -50.42 -58.60
C SER A 20 14.56 -49.84 -57.43
N ALA A 21 15.20 -49.51 -56.34
CA ALA A 21 14.55 -48.85 -55.22
C ALA A 21 13.91 -47.47 -55.58
N ALA A 22 14.44 -46.81 -56.65
CA ALA A 22 13.90 -45.57 -57.19
C ALA A 22 12.50 -45.73 -57.83
N GLN A 23 12.09 -46.96 -58.10
CA GLN A 23 10.78 -47.31 -58.65
C GLN A 23 9.84 -47.97 -57.60
N ARG A 24 10.27 -48.07 -56.37
CA ARG A 24 9.46 -48.60 -55.28
C ARG A 24 8.92 -47.48 -54.44
N PHE A 25 7.61 -47.48 -54.27
CA PHE A 25 6.90 -46.53 -53.45
C PHE A 25 6.14 -47.27 -52.34
N TYR A 26 6.19 -46.79 -51.13
CA TYR A 26 5.32 -47.26 -50.10
C TYR A 26 4.04 -46.42 -50.19
N LEU A 27 2.92 -47.10 -50.27
CA LEU A 27 1.61 -46.45 -50.07
C LEU A 27 1.29 -46.54 -48.59
N SER A 28 1.23 -45.41 -47.96
CA SER A 28 0.65 -45.32 -46.65
C SER A 28 -0.74 -44.69 -46.76
N SER A 29 -1.69 -45.16 -46.00
CA SER A 29 -2.96 -44.47 -45.86
C SER A 29 -2.70 -43.07 -45.33
N THR A 30 -3.29 -42.08 -45.97
CA THR A 30 -3.34 -40.71 -45.42
C THR A 30 -4.45 -40.58 -44.41
N GLU A 31 -5.31 -41.61 -44.30
CA GLU A 31 -6.35 -41.69 -43.27
C GLU A 31 -5.73 -42.28 -42.01
N HIS A 32 -5.63 -41.50 -40.99
CA HIS A 32 -5.38 -41.99 -39.64
C HIS A 32 -6.72 -42.41 -39.01
N GLU A 33 -6.69 -43.33 -38.05
CA GLU A 33 -7.87 -43.63 -37.24
C GLU A 33 -8.36 -42.32 -36.60
N PRO A 34 -9.67 -42.07 -36.64
CA PRO A 34 -10.21 -40.87 -36.03
C PRO A 34 -9.81 -40.76 -34.55
N VAL A 35 -9.29 -39.62 -34.17
CA VAL A 35 -8.96 -39.35 -32.75
C VAL A 35 -10.25 -39.31 -31.95
N SER A 36 -10.38 -40.22 -30.99
CA SER A 36 -11.57 -40.28 -30.15
C SER A 36 -11.69 -39.02 -29.27
N PRO A 37 -12.92 -38.52 -29.09
CA PRO A 37 -13.19 -37.45 -28.10
C PRO A 37 -12.74 -37.87 -26.71
N CYS A 38 -12.30 -36.90 -25.91
CA CYS A 38 -12.02 -37.08 -24.49
C CYS A 38 -13.15 -36.50 -23.63
N GLU A 39 -13.20 -36.89 -22.36
CA GLU A 39 -14.07 -36.29 -21.38
C GLU A 39 -13.53 -34.91 -20.98
N ASP A 40 -14.41 -34.03 -20.47
CA ASP A 40 -13.98 -32.77 -19.87
C ASP A 40 -13.26 -33.06 -18.55
N LEU A 41 -12.00 -32.70 -18.49
CA LEU A 41 -11.12 -32.88 -17.34
C LEU A 41 -11.25 -31.72 -16.30
N GLY A 42 -12.11 -30.74 -16.54
CA GLY A 42 -12.31 -29.60 -15.66
C GLY A 42 -11.06 -28.70 -15.57
N LEU A 43 -10.34 -28.52 -16.68
CA LEU A 43 -9.11 -27.72 -16.71
C LEU A 43 -9.42 -26.21 -16.74
N ASP A 44 -9.89 -25.69 -15.61
CA ASP A 44 -10.22 -24.28 -15.46
C ASP A 44 -9.00 -23.43 -15.10
N GLY A 45 -8.93 -22.23 -15.69
CA GLY A 45 -7.87 -21.24 -15.44
C GLY A 45 -6.69 -21.35 -16.41
N TRP A 46 -5.53 -20.92 -15.95
CA TRP A 46 -4.31 -20.83 -16.75
C TRP A 46 -3.25 -21.77 -16.20
N TYR A 47 -2.52 -22.41 -17.10
CA TYR A 47 -1.51 -23.40 -16.76
C TYR A 47 -0.21 -23.12 -17.50
N GLU A 48 0.90 -23.40 -16.83
CA GLU A 48 2.16 -23.72 -17.49
C GLU A 48 2.11 -25.18 -17.95
N ILE A 49 2.53 -25.45 -19.18
CA ILE A 49 2.63 -26.81 -19.74
C ILE A 49 4.09 -27.22 -19.63
N VAL A 50 4.41 -28.07 -18.67
CA VAL A 50 5.77 -28.43 -18.26
C VAL A 50 6.08 -29.86 -18.73
N PRO A 51 7.17 -30.11 -19.50
CA PRO A 51 7.57 -31.48 -19.86
C PRO A 51 7.75 -32.34 -18.59
N SER A 52 7.30 -33.59 -18.62
CA SER A 52 7.41 -34.49 -17.44
C SER A 52 8.84 -34.64 -16.92
N GLU A 53 9.82 -34.56 -17.82
CA GLU A 53 11.24 -34.78 -17.56
C GLU A 53 12.01 -33.48 -17.22
N SER A 54 11.34 -32.35 -17.06
CA SER A 54 11.98 -31.08 -16.72
C SER A 54 11.17 -30.26 -15.73
N ASP A 55 11.82 -29.70 -14.73
CA ASP A 55 11.22 -28.74 -13.77
C ASP A 55 11.56 -27.29 -14.11
N THR A 56 12.49 -27.06 -15.03
CA THR A 56 13.03 -25.73 -15.33
C THR A 56 12.56 -25.16 -16.67
N LEU A 57 11.91 -25.96 -17.49
CA LEU A 57 11.42 -25.59 -18.83
C LEU A 57 9.89 -25.69 -18.87
N CYS A 58 9.26 -24.86 -19.70
CA CYS A 58 7.84 -24.98 -20.05
C CYS A 58 7.60 -24.57 -21.51
N VAL A 59 6.42 -24.89 -22.02
CA VAL A 59 5.96 -24.47 -23.34
C VAL A 59 5.81 -22.94 -23.35
N ASP A 60 6.33 -22.33 -24.42
CA ASP A 60 6.50 -20.90 -24.57
C ASP A 60 6.20 -20.44 -26.00
N ILE A 61 5.59 -19.29 -26.16
CA ILE A 61 5.47 -18.62 -27.45
C ILE A 61 6.72 -17.78 -27.69
N SER A 62 7.54 -18.21 -28.67
CA SER A 62 8.84 -17.59 -28.97
C SER A 62 8.76 -16.07 -29.12
N GLY A 63 9.58 -15.35 -28.30
CA GLY A 63 9.64 -13.90 -28.30
C GLY A 63 8.34 -13.21 -27.84
N ALA A 64 7.48 -13.92 -27.12
CA ALA A 64 6.14 -13.45 -26.76
C ALA A 64 5.36 -12.88 -27.97
N SER A 65 5.55 -13.46 -29.14
CA SER A 65 4.95 -13.01 -30.40
C SER A 65 3.43 -13.13 -30.35
N LYS A 66 2.74 -12.15 -30.95
CA LYS A 66 1.29 -12.18 -31.14
C LYS A 66 0.88 -12.51 -32.57
N SER A 67 1.86 -12.78 -33.44
CA SER A 67 1.62 -13.04 -34.85
C SER A 67 1.20 -14.50 -35.12
N ASP A 68 0.39 -14.71 -36.18
CA ASP A 68 0.12 -16.03 -36.68
C ASP A 68 1.42 -16.68 -37.21
N GLY A 69 1.56 -17.98 -36.99
CA GLY A 69 2.74 -18.75 -37.36
C GLY A 69 3.91 -18.63 -36.38
N ALA A 70 3.76 -17.90 -35.25
CA ALA A 70 4.80 -17.83 -34.25
C ALA A 70 5.12 -19.23 -33.68
N LYS A 71 6.43 -19.52 -33.53
CA LYS A 71 6.94 -20.80 -33.04
C LYS A 71 6.51 -21.06 -31.62
N VAL A 72 6.05 -22.27 -31.35
CA VAL A 72 5.89 -22.82 -30.01
C VAL A 72 7.15 -23.58 -29.65
N GLN A 73 7.73 -23.31 -28.49
CA GLN A 73 9.03 -23.86 -28.08
C GLN A 73 9.03 -24.22 -26.60
N LEU A 74 10.09 -24.86 -26.14
CA LEU A 74 10.46 -24.86 -24.72
C LEU A 74 11.29 -23.63 -24.40
N TYR A 75 11.07 -23.07 -23.22
CA TYR A 75 11.91 -22.00 -22.69
C TYR A 75 12.03 -22.13 -21.17
N SER A 76 13.07 -21.51 -20.60
CA SER A 76 13.21 -21.46 -19.16
C SER A 76 11.97 -20.81 -18.53
N ARG A 77 11.44 -21.42 -17.49
CA ARG A 77 10.26 -20.90 -16.76
C ARG A 77 10.57 -19.50 -16.25
N ASN A 78 9.82 -18.52 -16.70
CA ASN A 78 10.00 -17.10 -16.39
C ASN A 78 8.68 -16.41 -16.02
N GLN A 79 7.60 -17.18 -15.93
CA GLN A 79 6.26 -16.76 -15.51
C GLN A 79 5.65 -15.64 -16.38
N THR A 80 6.12 -15.46 -17.61
CA THR A 80 5.54 -14.48 -18.53
C THR A 80 4.23 -14.99 -19.13
N LEU A 81 3.41 -14.08 -19.67
CA LEU A 81 2.14 -14.44 -20.31
C LEU A 81 2.32 -15.39 -21.50
N ALA A 82 3.51 -15.41 -22.13
CA ALA A 82 3.84 -16.30 -23.24
C ALA A 82 3.92 -17.78 -22.83
N GLN A 83 3.99 -18.07 -21.53
CA GLN A 83 4.10 -19.41 -20.94
C GLN A 83 2.79 -19.88 -20.31
N LEU A 84 1.72 -19.08 -20.38
CA LEU A 84 0.42 -19.41 -19.80
C LEU A 84 -0.60 -19.75 -20.88
N PHE A 85 -1.26 -20.90 -20.69
CA PHE A 85 -2.24 -21.43 -21.62
C PHE A 85 -3.55 -21.76 -20.93
N LYS A 86 -4.66 -21.40 -21.57
CA LYS A 86 -6.02 -21.78 -21.18
C LYS A 86 -6.48 -22.97 -22.01
N PHE A 87 -7.23 -23.84 -21.41
CA PHE A 87 -7.83 -25.00 -22.05
C PHE A 87 -9.31 -24.75 -22.29
N GLU A 88 -9.71 -24.56 -23.54
CA GLU A 88 -11.11 -24.40 -23.93
C GLU A 88 -11.66 -25.75 -24.42
N TYR A 89 -12.59 -26.34 -23.66
CA TYR A 89 -13.24 -27.60 -24.02
C TYR A 89 -14.52 -27.35 -24.83
N SER A 90 -14.64 -28.02 -25.98
CA SER A 90 -15.83 -28.02 -26.81
C SER A 90 -15.89 -29.30 -27.65
N ASP A 91 -17.07 -29.91 -27.75
CA ASP A 91 -17.37 -31.03 -28.63
C ASP A 91 -16.45 -32.25 -28.41
N GLY A 92 -15.97 -32.47 -27.21
CA GLY A 92 -15.10 -33.58 -26.84
C GLY A 92 -13.61 -33.32 -27.05
N TYR A 93 -13.20 -32.08 -27.33
CA TYR A 93 -11.80 -31.73 -27.59
C TYR A 93 -11.42 -30.44 -26.89
N TYR A 94 -10.14 -30.28 -26.63
CA TYR A 94 -9.55 -29.07 -26.06
C TYR A 94 -8.84 -28.24 -27.13
N ARG A 95 -8.96 -26.89 -27.00
CA ARG A 95 -8.03 -25.94 -27.62
C ARG A 95 -7.13 -25.34 -26.57
N LEU A 96 -5.87 -25.20 -26.86
CA LEU A 96 -4.85 -24.60 -26.00
C LEU A 96 -4.64 -23.16 -26.46
N ILE A 97 -5.09 -22.20 -25.66
CA ILE A 97 -5.09 -20.77 -26.00
C ILE A 97 -3.99 -20.07 -25.21
N SER A 98 -3.06 -19.43 -25.91
CA SER A 98 -2.03 -18.60 -25.27
C SER A 98 -2.63 -17.35 -24.65
N LEU A 99 -2.33 -17.09 -23.37
CA LEU A 99 -2.76 -15.86 -22.68
C LEU A 99 -2.15 -14.60 -23.31
N ASN A 100 -0.93 -14.71 -23.83
CA ASN A 100 -0.22 -13.58 -24.44
C ASN A 100 -0.90 -13.04 -25.71
N SER A 101 -1.54 -13.91 -26.50
CA SER A 101 -2.02 -13.57 -27.84
C SER A 101 -3.49 -13.88 -28.10
N GLU A 102 -4.15 -14.60 -27.19
CA GLU A 102 -5.49 -15.18 -27.35
C GLU A 102 -5.63 -16.11 -28.56
N LYS A 103 -4.50 -16.56 -29.11
CA LYS A 103 -4.43 -17.47 -30.26
C LYS A 103 -4.30 -18.90 -29.78
N ALA A 104 -4.80 -19.83 -30.63
CA ALA A 104 -4.67 -21.26 -30.41
C ALA A 104 -3.32 -21.77 -30.89
N ILE A 105 -2.72 -22.74 -30.19
CA ILE A 105 -1.59 -23.51 -30.71
C ILE A 105 -2.09 -24.72 -31.47
N GLY A 106 -1.34 -25.15 -32.47
CA GLY A 106 -1.68 -26.32 -33.28
C GLY A 106 -0.55 -26.76 -34.19
N VAL A 107 -0.70 -27.95 -34.74
CA VAL A 107 0.26 -28.46 -35.72
C VAL A 107 0.11 -27.65 -37.01
N LYS A 108 1.22 -27.06 -37.46
CA LYS A 108 1.23 -26.16 -38.61
C LYS A 108 0.59 -26.82 -39.85
N ASN A 109 -0.46 -26.18 -40.39
CA ASN A 109 -1.25 -26.63 -41.54
C ASN A 109 -1.83 -28.05 -41.38
N GLY A 110 -2.09 -28.53 -40.17
CA GLY A 110 -2.58 -29.90 -39.93
C GLY A 110 -1.68 -31.01 -40.49
N SER A 111 -0.38 -30.74 -40.62
CA SER A 111 0.58 -31.69 -41.24
C SER A 111 0.59 -33.04 -40.52
N ILE A 112 0.50 -34.12 -41.32
CA ILE A 112 0.58 -35.50 -40.83
C ILE A 112 2.02 -36.02 -40.69
N VAL A 113 3.01 -35.19 -40.99
CA VAL A 113 4.42 -35.60 -41.00
C VAL A 113 4.99 -35.48 -39.58
N PRO A 114 5.50 -36.57 -38.98
CA PRO A 114 6.20 -36.50 -37.71
C PRO A 114 7.34 -35.46 -37.73
N GLY A 115 7.48 -34.71 -36.66
CA GLY A 115 8.42 -33.59 -36.58
C GLY A 115 7.88 -32.27 -37.11
N SER A 116 6.62 -32.21 -37.55
CA SER A 116 5.98 -30.97 -37.99
C SER A 116 5.89 -29.96 -36.83
N ALA A 117 6.24 -28.71 -37.15
CA ALA A 117 6.26 -27.64 -36.16
C ALA A 117 4.86 -27.35 -35.57
N VAL A 118 4.80 -27.09 -34.28
CA VAL A 118 3.64 -26.49 -33.62
C VAL A 118 3.81 -24.98 -33.61
N VAL A 119 2.76 -24.28 -33.99
CA VAL A 119 2.71 -22.82 -34.08
C VAL A 119 1.44 -22.29 -33.41
N GLN A 120 1.43 -21.02 -33.03
CA GLN A 120 0.17 -20.37 -32.73
C GLN A 120 -0.43 -19.74 -33.97
N SER A 121 -1.75 -19.71 -34.06
CA SER A 121 -2.49 -18.96 -35.08
C SER A 121 -3.91 -18.60 -34.60
N SER A 122 -4.55 -17.70 -35.31
CA SER A 122 -5.97 -17.40 -35.11
C SER A 122 -6.78 -18.70 -35.10
N LYS A 123 -7.86 -18.76 -34.29
CA LYS A 123 -8.68 -19.98 -34.13
C LYS A 123 -9.19 -20.49 -35.49
N GLN A 124 -9.05 -21.77 -35.73
CA GLN A 124 -9.47 -22.49 -36.94
C GLN A 124 -10.35 -23.69 -36.56
N GLU A 125 -11.21 -24.09 -37.50
CA GLU A 125 -12.14 -25.22 -37.30
C GLU A 125 -11.74 -26.51 -38.02
N ASP A 126 -10.50 -26.61 -38.44
CA ASP A 126 -9.98 -27.73 -39.25
C ASP A 126 -9.37 -28.91 -38.44
N GLY A 127 -9.55 -28.91 -37.13
CA GLY A 127 -9.01 -29.91 -36.22
C GLY A 127 -7.51 -29.78 -35.92
N SER A 128 -6.76 -28.91 -36.63
CA SER A 128 -5.31 -28.73 -36.43
C SER A 128 -4.95 -28.13 -35.08
N GLN A 129 -5.92 -27.44 -34.44
CA GLN A 129 -5.80 -26.79 -33.15
C GLN A 129 -6.69 -27.46 -32.07
N GLN A 130 -7.28 -28.61 -32.38
CA GLN A 130 -8.08 -29.39 -31.47
C GLN A 130 -7.28 -30.61 -31.00
N PHE A 131 -7.39 -30.89 -29.70
CA PHE A 131 -6.65 -31.99 -29.08
C PHE A 131 -7.58 -32.87 -28.24
N SER A 132 -7.48 -34.17 -28.39
CA SER A 132 -7.92 -35.12 -27.38
C SER A 132 -6.86 -35.13 -26.27
N VAL A 133 -7.24 -34.84 -25.05
CA VAL A 133 -6.33 -34.77 -23.89
C VAL A 133 -6.52 -36.01 -23.04
N LYS A 134 -5.45 -36.78 -22.89
CA LYS A 134 -5.43 -37.98 -22.06
C LYS A 134 -4.71 -37.68 -20.75
N ALA A 135 -5.40 -37.84 -19.62
CA ALA A 135 -4.76 -37.88 -18.31
C ALA A 135 -4.13 -39.27 -18.10
N ASN A 136 -2.85 -39.28 -17.75
CA ASN A 136 -2.09 -40.49 -17.50
C ASN A 136 -2.12 -40.88 -16.01
N PRO A 137 -1.93 -42.18 -15.64
CA PRO A 137 -1.96 -42.64 -14.27
C PRO A 137 -0.92 -42.00 -13.35
N ASP A 138 0.15 -41.45 -13.90
CA ASP A 138 1.22 -40.75 -13.17
C ASP A 138 0.96 -39.25 -12.97
N GLY A 139 -0.23 -38.77 -13.35
CA GLY A 139 -0.62 -37.37 -13.22
C GLY A 139 -0.14 -36.47 -14.36
N THR A 140 0.48 -37.03 -15.39
CA THR A 140 0.84 -36.30 -16.61
C THR A 140 -0.28 -36.29 -17.63
N TYR A 141 -0.11 -35.51 -18.68
CA TYR A 141 -1.07 -35.36 -19.77
C TYR A 141 -0.42 -35.58 -21.12
N THR A 142 -1.14 -36.20 -22.05
CA THR A 142 -0.78 -36.36 -23.45
C THR A 142 -1.81 -35.63 -24.32
N PHE A 143 -1.35 -34.82 -25.28
CA PHE A 143 -2.19 -34.01 -26.18
C PHE A 143 -2.12 -34.56 -27.59
N ILE A 144 -3.21 -35.14 -28.08
CA ILE A 144 -3.28 -35.78 -29.40
C ILE A 144 -4.07 -34.87 -30.34
N CYS A 145 -3.42 -34.35 -31.38
CA CYS A 145 -4.05 -33.47 -32.36
C CYS A 145 -5.09 -34.21 -33.21
N VAL A 146 -6.28 -33.67 -33.34
CA VAL A 146 -7.44 -34.27 -34.01
C VAL A 146 -7.19 -34.42 -35.50
N ALA A 147 -6.57 -33.43 -36.15
CA ALA A 147 -6.36 -33.43 -37.60
C ALA A 147 -5.37 -34.52 -38.12
N ASN A 148 -4.53 -35.06 -37.24
CA ASN A 148 -3.42 -35.91 -37.71
C ASN A 148 -2.97 -37.05 -36.78
N ALA A 149 -3.63 -37.19 -35.62
CA ALA A 149 -3.30 -38.17 -34.58
C ALA A 149 -1.86 -38.08 -34.03
N LEU A 150 -1.15 -36.98 -34.27
CA LEU A 150 0.16 -36.74 -33.68
C LEU A 150 0.00 -36.10 -32.29
N SER A 151 0.87 -36.53 -31.38
CA SER A 151 0.94 -35.92 -30.03
C SER A 151 1.86 -34.72 -30.02
N LEU A 152 1.54 -33.71 -29.21
CA LEU A 152 2.52 -32.65 -28.90
C LEU A 152 3.73 -33.29 -28.24
N SER A 153 4.93 -32.93 -28.70
CA SER A 153 6.19 -33.45 -28.19
C SER A 153 7.27 -32.37 -28.22
N CYS A 154 8.25 -32.49 -27.35
CA CYS A 154 9.44 -31.67 -27.39
C CYS A 154 10.48 -32.29 -28.33
N SER A 155 11.05 -31.50 -29.23
CA SER A 155 12.12 -31.98 -30.13
C SER A 155 13.40 -32.38 -29.39
N SER A 156 13.61 -31.77 -28.23
CA SER A 156 14.65 -32.08 -27.24
C SER A 156 14.32 -31.39 -25.92
N LEU A 157 15.00 -31.72 -24.82
CA LEU A 157 14.90 -31.03 -23.54
C LEU A 157 15.96 -29.91 -23.44
N GLY A 158 15.75 -28.83 -24.14
CA GLY A 158 16.62 -27.66 -24.12
C GLY A 158 15.83 -26.37 -24.33
N SER A 159 16.34 -25.27 -23.81
CA SER A 159 15.75 -23.96 -24.10
C SER A 159 15.75 -23.69 -25.59
N GLU A 160 14.64 -23.11 -26.11
CA GLU A 160 14.37 -22.87 -27.53
C GLU A 160 14.13 -24.13 -28.40
N ALA A 161 14.09 -25.34 -27.80
CA ALA A 161 13.66 -26.54 -28.50
C ALA A 161 12.23 -26.39 -29.02
N SER A 162 11.97 -26.88 -30.24
CA SER A 162 10.65 -26.76 -30.85
C SER A 162 9.65 -27.73 -30.21
N ILE A 163 8.40 -27.30 -30.03
CA ILE A 163 7.27 -28.22 -29.89
C ILE A 163 6.87 -28.69 -31.28
N VAL A 164 6.71 -29.99 -31.43
CA VAL A 164 6.44 -30.66 -32.69
C VAL A 164 5.35 -31.70 -32.52
N GLY A 165 4.72 -32.11 -33.64
CA GLY A 165 3.82 -33.25 -33.65
C GLY A 165 4.64 -34.55 -33.88
N GLN A 166 4.48 -35.54 -32.99
CA GLN A 166 5.14 -36.85 -33.06
C GLN A 166 4.15 -37.98 -32.76
N PRO A 167 4.42 -39.24 -33.18
CA PRO A 167 3.67 -40.39 -32.66
C PRO A 167 3.71 -40.42 -31.11
N SER A 168 2.63 -40.85 -30.49
CA SER A 168 2.46 -40.80 -29.02
C SER A 168 3.40 -41.70 -28.21
N ASP A 169 4.10 -42.61 -28.89
CA ASP A 169 5.09 -43.54 -28.33
C ASP A 169 6.54 -43.04 -28.51
N SER A 170 6.72 -41.86 -29.08
CA SER A 170 8.04 -41.32 -29.45
C SER A 170 8.41 -40.12 -28.60
N GLY A 171 9.45 -40.27 -27.76
CA GLY A 171 10.13 -39.15 -27.13
C GLY A 171 9.35 -38.45 -26.01
N TYR A 172 9.52 -37.15 -25.90
CA TYR A 172 9.04 -36.34 -24.82
C TYR A 172 7.61 -35.85 -25.09
N CYS A 173 6.62 -36.75 -24.95
CA CYS A 173 5.20 -36.50 -25.28
C CYS A 173 4.28 -36.32 -24.09
N THR A 174 4.83 -36.32 -22.88
CA THR A 174 4.05 -36.18 -21.64
C THR A 174 4.37 -34.86 -20.90
N PHE A 175 3.33 -34.25 -20.36
CA PHE A 175 3.45 -32.94 -19.74
C PHE A 175 2.71 -32.92 -18.40
N ARG A 176 3.22 -32.15 -17.44
CA ARG A 176 2.47 -31.73 -16.27
C ARG A 176 1.77 -30.41 -16.58
N LEU A 177 0.59 -30.23 -16.01
CA LEU A 177 -0.15 -28.97 -16.02
C LEU A 177 -0.01 -28.34 -14.65
N GLU A 178 0.76 -27.28 -14.57
CA GLU A 178 1.04 -26.60 -13.31
C GLU A 178 0.36 -25.24 -13.30
N LYS A 179 -0.46 -25.00 -12.27
CA LYS A 179 -1.00 -23.66 -12.02
C LYS A 179 0.13 -22.82 -11.45
N PRO A 180 0.40 -21.63 -12.00
CA PRO A 180 1.43 -20.78 -11.45
C PRO A 180 1.06 -20.38 -10.02
N GLU A 181 1.94 -20.67 -9.07
CA GLU A 181 1.79 -20.26 -7.68
C GLU A 181 2.44 -18.88 -7.50
N TYR A 182 1.62 -17.85 -7.40
CA TYR A 182 2.06 -16.52 -7.01
C TYR A 182 1.61 -16.23 -5.60
N VAL A 183 2.53 -15.79 -4.76
CA VAL A 183 2.16 -15.26 -3.43
C VAL A 183 1.72 -13.81 -3.62
N VAL A 184 0.48 -13.62 -4.05
CA VAL A 184 -0.14 -12.30 -4.06
C VAL A 184 -0.56 -11.97 -2.63
N PRO A 185 -0.11 -10.85 -2.04
CA PRO A 185 -0.58 -10.45 -0.73
C PRO A 185 -2.08 -10.12 -0.81
N GLU A 186 -2.92 -10.97 -0.23
CA GLU A 186 -4.31 -10.63 0.00
C GLU A 186 -4.42 -9.61 1.14
N GLY A 187 -5.46 -8.77 1.08
CA GLY A 187 -5.66 -7.71 2.06
C GLY A 187 -5.17 -6.35 1.55
N LEU A 188 -4.76 -5.49 2.46
CA LEU A 188 -4.38 -4.12 2.11
C LEU A 188 -2.99 -4.05 1.52
N VAL A 189 -2.92 -3.50 0.31
CA VAL A 189 -1.68 -3.34 -0.44
C VAL A 189 -1.52 -1.93 -0.97
N LYS A 190 -0.27 -1.55 -1.14
CA LYS A 190 0.18 -0.46 -1.99
C LYS A 190 0.76 -1.08 -3.27
N ILE A 191 0.49 -0.51 -4.42
CA ILE A 191 0.90 -1.03 -5.72
C ILE A 191 1.85 -0.03 -6.36
N SER A 192 3.15 -0.37 -6.39
CA SER A 192 4.21 0.47 -6.95
C SER A 192 4.51 0.09 -8.39
N SER A 193 4.95 1.05 -9.21
CA SER A 193 5.44 0.76 -10.57
C SER A 193 6.89 0.29 -10.55
N SER A 194 7.24 -0.70 -11.39
CA SER A 194 8.64 -1.13 -11.60
C SER A 194 9.48 -0.10 -12.39
N LEU A 195 8.87 0.95 -12.91
CA LEU A 195 9.60 2.09 -13.48
C LEU A 195 10.29 2.93 -12.40
N ASP A 196 9.60 3.12 -11.27
CA ASP A 196 10.05 3.88 -10.10
C ASP A 196 9.22 3.41 -8.90
N THR A 197 9.84 2.78 -7.91
CA THR A 197 9.15 2.21 -6.75
C THR A 197 8.59 3.25 -5.78
N ASP A 198 9.02 4.52 -5.88
CA ASP A 198 8.42 5.63 -5.14
C ASP A 198 7.12 6.14 -5.77
N LYS A 199 6.76 5.61 -6.95
CA LYS A 199 5.53 5.91 -7.67
C LYS A 199 4.54 4.77 -7.54
N VAL A 200 3.33 5.11 -7.14
CA VAL A 200 2.28 4.14 -6.80
C VAL A 200 0.97 4.45 -7.53
N LEU A 201 0.11 3.46 -7.66
CA LEU A 201 -1.24 3.64 -8.15
C LEU A 201 -2.04 4.49 -7.14
N ASP A 202 -2.68 5.53 -7.64
CA ASP A 202 -3.33 6.58 -6.85
C ASP A 202 -4.67 6.98 -7.49
N VAL A 203 -5.73 7.05 -6.70
CA VAL A 203 -7.00 7.62 -7.18
C VAL A 203 -6.87 9.14 -7.19
N ALA A 204 -6.96 9.73 -8.37
CA ALA A 204 -6.76 11.16 -8.58
C ALA A 204 -7.62 12.01 -7.62
N ASN A 205 -6.97 12.94 -6.89
CA ASN A 205 -7.58 13.81 -5.89
C ASN A 205 -8.32 13.08 -4.75
N ALA A 206 -8.01 11.80 -4.50
CA ALA A 206 -8.75 10.93 -3.58
C ALA A 206 -10.28 10.97 -3.83
N SER A 207 -10.68 11.05 -5.10
CA SER A 207 -12.08 11.20 -5.50
C SER A 207 -12.89 9.95 -5.17
N GLU A 208 -14.08 10.15 -4.59
CA GLU A 208 -15.04 9.09 -4.32
C GLU A 208 -16.05 8.86 -5.45
N SER A 209 -15.95 9.61 -6.55
CA SER A 209 -16.88 9.54 -7.66
C SER A 209 -16.67 8.28 -8.51
N ASP A 210 -17.76 7.72 -9.03
CA ASP A 210 -17.69 6.69 -10.08
C ASP A 210 -16.98 7.25 -11.31
N GLY A 211 -16.06 6.46 -11.89
CA GLY A 211 -15.23 6.89 -13.02
C GLY A 211 -14.02 7.76 -12.64
N ALA A 212 -13.74 7.96 -11.33
CA ALA A 212 -12.54 8.71 -10.93
C ALA A 212 -11.27 8.02 -11.44
N ASN A 213 -10.36 8.82 -12.02
CA ASN A 213 -9.18 8.33 -12.71
C ASN A 213 -8.17 7.69 -11.76
N VAL A 214 -7.53 6.62 -12.20
CA VAL A 214 -6.34 6.06 -11.56
C VAL A 214 -5.10 6.59 -12.26
N GLN A 215 -4.17 7.08 -11.48
CA GLN A 215 -2.93 7.71 -11.96
C GLN A 215 -1.71 7.14 -11.25
N LEU A 216 -0.53 7.44 -11.74
CA LEU A 216 0.73 7.23 -11.05
C LEU A 216 1.08 8.49 -10.25
N TYR A 217 1.39 8.34 -8.96
CA TYR A 217 1.72 9.46 -8.09
C TYR A 217 2.80 9.10 -7.07
N SER A 218 3.53 10.10 -6.56
CA SER A 218 4.50 9.88 -5.48
C SER A 218 3.82 9.30 -4.24
N SER A 219 4.44 8.31 -3.61
CA SER A 219 3.93 7.67 -2.41
C SER A 219 3.75 8.68 -1.27
N ASN A 220 2.54 8.82 -0.74
CA ASN A 220 2.17 9.77 0.31
C ASN A 220 1.35 9.15 1.46
N SER A 221 1.18 7.81 1.42
CA SER A 221 0.48 7.01 2.43
C SER A 221 -1.00 7.35 2.64
N THR A 222 -1.64 8.09 1.73
CA THR A 222 -3.09 8.40 1.79
C THR A 222 -3.93 7.16 1.44
N PHE A 223 -5.22 7.21 1.73
CA PHE A 223 -6.15 6.13 1.35
C PHE A 223 -6.34 6.00 -0.17
N ALA A 224 -6.08 7.06 -0.94
CA ALA A 224 -6.09 7.02 -2.40
C ALA A 224 -5.06 6.06 -3.00
N GLN A 225 -4.03 5.68 -2.22
CA GLN A 225 -2.93 4.81 -2.63
C GLN A 225 -2.99 3.41 -1.99
N LYS A 226 -4.06 3.10 -1.27
CA LYS A 226 -4.27 1.80 -0.61
C LYS A 226 -5.41 1.06 -1.27
N TRP A 227 -5.17 -0.20 -1.55
CA TRP A 227 -6.09 -1.07 -2.27
C TRP A 227 -6.34 -2.34 -1.46
N MET A 228 -7.61 -2.71 -1.30
CA MET A 228 -7.98 -4.03 -0.79
C MET A 228 -7.89 -5.02 -1.95
N CYS A 229 -6.89 -5.90 -1.90
CA CYS A 229 -6.72 -7.00 -2.85
C CYS A 229 -7.52 -8.20 -2.38
N THR A 230 -8.49 -8.65 -3.17
CA THR A 230 -9.36 -9.78 -2.85
C THR A 230 -9.37 -10.77 -4.01
N HIS A 231 -9.12 -12.03 -3.73
CA HIS A 231 -9.22 -13.10 -4.71
C HIS A 231 -10.66 -13.27 -5.21
N VAL A 232 -10.84 -13.54 -6.50
CA VAL A 232 -12.14 -13.83 -7.10
C VAL A 232 -12.38 -15.34 -7.05
N GLU A 233 -13.33 -15.75 -6.23
CA GLU A 233 -13.68 -17.16 -6.07
C GLU A 233 -14.04 -17.83 -7.41
N GLY A 234 -13.56 -19.05 -7.63
CA GLY A 234 -13.75 -19.80 -8.88
C GLY A 234 -12.78 -19.42 -10.02
N HIS A 235 -11.89 -18.47 -9.81
CA HIS A 235 -10.92 -18.05 -10.84
C HIS A 235 -9.49 -18.12 -10.29
N ALA A 236 -8.60 -18.89 -10.92
CA ALA A 236 -7.20 -18.94 -10.51
C ALA A 236 -6.50 -17.61 -10.83
N ASN A 237 -5.77 -17.06 -9.85
CA ASN A 237 -4.95 -15.85 -9.98
C ASN A 237 -5.71 -14.58 -10.43
N VAL A 238 -7.03 -14.53 -10.23
CA VAL A 238 -7.85 -13.36 -10.55
C VAL A 238 -8.23 -12.62 -9.28
N TYR A 239 -8.05 -11.30 -9.29
CA TYR A 239 -8.25 -10.44 -8.12
C TYR A 239 -9.06 -9.21 -8.46
N ARG A 240 -9.70 -8.63 -7.44
CA ARG A 240 -10.27 -7.29 -7.45
C ARG A 240 -9.46 -6.40 -6.53
N PHE A 241 -9.42 -5.12 -6.87
CA PHE A 241 -8.71 -4.09 -6.11
C PHE A 241 -9.69 -2.99 -5.74
N GLU A 242 -10.16 -3.01 -4.50
CA GLU A 242 -11.06 -1.98 -3.99
C GLU A 242 -10.24 -0.83 -3.38
N SER A 243 -10.47 0.39 -3.85
CA SER A 243 -9.83 1.59 -3.32
C SER A 243 -10.33 1.94 -1.93
N LEU A 244 -9.43 2.13 -0.97
CA LEU A 244 -9.80 2.50 0.39
C LEU A 244 -10.39 3.90 0.52
N CYS A 245 -10.09 4.82 -0.38
CA CYS A 245 -10.66 6.17 -0.29
C CYS A 245 -12.15 6.22 -0.71
N SER A 246 -12.57 5.31 -1.61
CA SER A 246 -13.91 5.38 -2.19
C SER A 246 -14.77 4.13 -1.99
N GLY A 247 -14.16 2.98 -1.68
CA GLY A 247 -14.85 1.69 -1.66
C GLY A 247 -15.23 1.19 -3.05
N LYS A 248 -14.64 1.75 -4.11
CA LYS A 248 -14.88 1.38 -5.51
C LYS A 248 -13.76 0.50 -6.05
N ASN A 249 -14.10 -0.39 -7.00
CA ASN A 249 -13.14 -1.28 -7.61
C ASN A 249 -12.36 -0.62 -8.74
N MET A 250 -11.07 -0.94 -8.84
CA MET A 250 -10.27 -0.64 -10.03
C MET A 250 -10.90 -1.31 -11.26
N ALA A 251 -11.19 -0.55 -12.28
CA ALA A 251 -11.89 -0.99 -13.48
C ALA A 251 -11.28 -0.41 -14.74
N GLU A 252 -11.48 -1.12 -15.85
CA GLU A 252 -11.22 -0.58 -17.19
C GLU A 252 -12.49 0.02 -17.77
N ARG A 253 -12.37 1.21 -18.40
CA ARG A 253 -13.39 1.84 -19.26
C ARG A 253 -12.70 2.48 -20.46
N ASP A 254 -12.98 2.00 -21.67
CA ASP A 254 -12.42 2.55 -22.93
C ASP A 254 -10.87 2.65 -22.91
N SER A 255 -10.21 1.59 -22.47
CA SER A 255 -8.75 1.52 -22.27
C SER A 255 -8.19 2.49 -21.20
N ASN A 256 -9.02 3.22 -20.49
CA ASN A 256 -8.63 3.97 -19.29
C ASN A 256 -8.85 3.14 -18.03
N VAL A 257 -8.00 3.34 -17.01
CA VAL A 257 -8.18 2.73 -15.69
C VAL A 257 -8.75 3.75 -14.72
N CYS A 258 -9.88 3.42 -14.14
CA CYS A 258 -10.61 4.25 -13.19
C CYS A 258 -11.09 3.41 -12.00
N VAL A 259 -11.75 4.03 -11.03
CA VAL A 259 -12.52 3.31 -10.02
C VAL A 259 -14.01 3.29 -10.41
N ALA A 260 -14.68 2.17 -10.18
CA ALA A 260 -16.09 1.96 -10.52
C ALA A 260 -16.87 1.35 -9.36
N ASP A 261 -18.17 1.64 -9.30
CA ASP A 261 -19.05 1.00 -8.31
C ASP A 261 -18.91 -0.52 -8.35
N PRO A 262 -18.81 -1.20 -7.19
CA PRO A 262 -18.57 -2.63 -7.13
C PRO A 262 -19.65 -3.42 -7.88
N ASN A 263 -19.23 -4.23 -8.86
CA ASN A 263 -20.09 -5.17 -9.57
C ASN A 263 -19.42 -6.55 -9.64
N PRO A 264 -19.95 -7.55 -8.90
CA PRO A 264 -19.34 -8.88 -8.85
C PRO A 264 -19.27 -9.61 -10.20
N SER A 265 -20.11 -9.24 -11.17
CA SER A 265 -20.14 -9.90 -12.49
C SER A 265 -19.32 -9.15 -13.54
N ALA A 266 -18.84 -7.92 -13.27
CA ALA A 266 -18.12 -7.13 -14.24
C ALA A 266 -16.68 -7.63 -14.44
N LYS A 267 -16.39 -8.17 -15.63
CA LYS A 267 -15.04 -8.61 -16.01
C LYS A 267 -14.05 -7.43 -16.09
N SER A 268 -14.53 -6.23 -16.40
CA SER A 268 -13.72 -5.00 -16.40
C SER A 268 -13.15 -4.63 -15.02
N GLN A 269 -13.70 -5.20 -13.93
CA GLN A 269 -13.21 -5.05 -12.56
C GLN A 269 -12.37 -6.25 -12.08
N MET A 270 -12.09 -7.20 -12.96
CA MET A 270 -11.35 -8.42 -12.65
C MET A 270 -9.98 -8.38 -13.34
N TRP A 271 -8.95 -8.64 -12.56
CA TRP A 271 -7.57 -8.57 -13.02
C TRP A 271 -6.86 -9.89 -12.78
N LEU A 272 -6.45 -10.54 -13.85
CA LEU A 272 -5.55 -11.69 -13.78
C LEU A 272 -4.15 -11.17 -13.45
N LEU A 273 -3.52 -11.73 -12.43
CA LEU A 273 -2.14 -11.44 -12.07
C LEU A 273 -1.22 -12.51 -12.61
N ALA A 274 -0.22 -12.11 -13.36
CA ALA A 274 0.88 -12.96 -13.79
C ALA A 274 2.17 -12.46 -13.13
N GLY A 275 2.80 -13.32 -12.33
CA GLY A 275 4.08 -13.03 -11.69
C GLY A 275 5.21 -13.00 -12.72
N ILE A 276 6.26 -12.25 -12.42
CA ILE A 276 7.50 -12.21 -13.20
C ILE A 276 8.70 -12.36 -12.26
N ASN A 277 9.81 -12.87 -12.78
CA ASN A 277 11.01 -13.25 -12.00
C ASN A 277 11.61 -12.16 -11.11
N SER A 278 11.19 -10.91 -11.27
CA SER A 278 11.64 -9.77 -10.45
C SER A 278 10.83 -9.56 -9.18
N GLY A 279 9.84 -10.42 -8.88
CA GLY A 279 8.86 -10.21 -7.79
C GLY A 279 7.81 -9.15 -8.12
N ALA A 280 7.71 -8.74 -9.38
CA ALA A 280 6.66 -7.89 -9.90
C ALA A 280 5.56 -8.72 -10.58
N TYR A 281 4.44 -8.07 -10.88
CA TYR A 281 3.27 -8.67 -11.50
C TYR A 281 2.82 -7.85 -12.69
N SER A 282 2.35 -8.53 -13.74
CA SER A 282 1.52 -7.94 -14.78
C SER A 282 0.06 -8.16 -14.44
N PHE A 283 -0.76 -7.15 -14.66
CA PHE A 283 -2.21 -7.20 -14.45
C PHE A 283 -2.89 -7.27 -15.82
N VAL A 284 -3.67 -8.30 -16.07
CA VAL A 284 -4.44 -8.43 -17.32
C VAL A 284 -5.91 -8.28 -17.00
N ASN A 285 -6.58 -7.33 -17.65
CA ASN A 285 -8.00 -7.14 -17.49
C ASN A 285 -8.78 -8.26 -18.16
N LEU A 286 -9.76 -8.88 -17.48
CA LEU A 286 -10.49 -10.04 -18.01
C LEU A 286 -11.52 -9.69 -19.10
N GLU A 287 -11.87 -8.42 -19.29
CA GLU A 287 -12.78 -8.00 -20.34
C GLU A 287 -12.05 -7.73 -21.64
N SER A 288 -10.97 -6.95 -21.59
CA SER A 288 -10.22 -6.53 -22.78
C SER A 288 -9.04 -7.43 -23.14
N GLY A 289 -8.57 -8.27 -22.22
CA GLY A 289 -7.32 -9.03 -22.38
C GLY A 289 -6.05 -8.18 -22.35
N LYS A 290 -6.16 -6.85 -22.13
CA LYS A 290 -5.04 -5.92 -22.13
C LYS A 290 -4.40 -5.79 -20.76
N SER A 291 -3.13 -5.42 -20.75
CA SER A 291 -2.36 -5.23 -19.52
C SER A 291 -2.48 -3.81 -18.98
N LEU A 292 -2.51 -3.71 -17.64
CA LEU A 292 -2.32 -2.44 -16.92
C LEU A 292 -0.99 -1.82 -17.34
N ASP A 293 -0.99 -0.52 -17.66
CA ASP A 293 0.15 0.14 -18.28
C ASP A 293 0.27 1.59 -17.79
N VAL A 294 1.48 1.99 -17.46
CA VAL A 294 1.83 3.38 -17.17
C VAL A 294 2.03 4.10 -18.49
N ARG A 295 1.12 5.00 -18.84
CA ARG A 295 1.10 5.68 -20.13
C ARG A 295 2.45 6.33 -20.46
N TYR A 296 2.97 5.99 -21.65
CA TYR A 296 4.27 6.46 -22.16
C TYR A 296 5.48 6.12 -21.24
N ALA A 297 5.34 5.16 -20.34
CA ALA A 297 6.36 4.84 -19.33
C ALA A 297 6.84 6.08 -18.53
N SER A 298 5.98 7.07 -18.33
CA SER A 298 6.30 8.30 -17.62
C SER A 298 6.19 8.12 -16.11
N THR A 299 7.18 8.58 -15.34
CA THR A 299 7.18 8.57 -13.87
C THR A 299 6.72 9.91 -13.25
N SER A 300 6.20 10.83 -14.05
CA SER A 300 5.68 12.10 -13.56
C SER A 300 4.41 11.91 -12.74
N ASN A 301 4.22 12.71 -11.68
CA ASN A 301 2.97 12.72 -10.93
C ASN A 301 1.79 13.09 -11.83
N GLY A 302 0.69 12.34 -11.70
CA GLY A 302 -0.50 12.52 -12.54
C GLY A 302 -0.44 11.76 -13.87
N THR A 303 0.62 10.96 -14.11
CA THR A 303 0.66 10.09 -15.30
C THR A 303 -0.51 9.11 -15.28
N ASN A 304 -1.24 9.06 -16.38
CA ASN A 304 -2.41 8.20 -16.50
C ASN A 304 -2.05 6.71 -16.45
N ILE A 305 -2.89 5.93 -15.79
CA ILE A 305 -2.87 4.47 -15.88
C ILE A 305 -3.92 4.06 -16.91
N GLN A 306 -3.53 3.23 -17.84
CA GLN A 306 -4.36 2.73 -18.94
C GLN A 306 -4.27 1.22 -19.05
N THR A 307 -5.07 0.62 -19.91
CA THR A 307 -4.81 -0.73 -20.43
C THR A 307 -4.19 -0.63 -21.81
N TYR A 308 -3.19 -1.44 -22.05
CA TYR A 308 -2.47 -1.51 -23.33
C TYR A 308 -2.09 -2.95 -23.66
N GLU A 309 -1.85 -3.21 -24.95
CA GLU A 309 -1.33 -4.52 -25.38
C GLU A 309 -0.10 -4.91 -24.58
N TYR A 310 -0.05 -6.13 -24.09
CA TYR A 310 1.11 -6.62 -23.35
C TYR A 310 2.39 -6.56 -24.22
N ASN A 311 3.41 -5.90 -23.71
CA ASN A 311 4.70 -5.73 -24.41
C ASN A 311 5.91 -6.07 -23.52
N GLY A 312 5.68 -6.55 -22.28
CA GLY A 312 6.72 -6.98 -21.35
C GLY A 312 7.57 -5.84 -20.76
N SER A 313 7.27 -4.58 -21.07
CA SER A 313 8.03 -3.44 -20.55
C SER A 313 7.81 -3.21 -19.07
N LYS A 314 8.72 -2.49 -18.41
CA LYS A 314 8.56 -2.11 -17.00
C LYS A 314 7.33 -1.24 -16.72
N ALA A 315 6.77 -0.58 -17.75
CA ALA A 315 5.53 0.18 -17.63
C ALA A 315 4.31 -0.72 -17.30
N GLN A 316 4.43 -2.02 -17.56
CA GLN A 316 3.38 -3.03 -17.32
C GLN A 316 3.69 -3.94 -16.12
N GLN A 317 4.66 -3.56 -15.29
CA GLN A 317 5.14 -4.34 -14.17
C GLN A 317 4.92 -3.57 -12.86
N PHE A 318 4.26 -4.22 -11.91
CA PHE A 318 3.87 -3.61 -10.65
C PHE A 318 4.27 -4.49 -9.47
N ILE A 319 4.60 -3.86 -8.35
CA ILE A 319 5.09 -4.51 -7.14
C ILE A 319 4.10 -4.26 -6.01
N PHE A 320 3.73 -5.32 -5.29
CA PHE A 320 2.88 -5.23 -4.11
C PHE A 320 3.69 -5.02 -2.84
N GLU A 321 3.20 -4.14 -2.00
CA GLU A 321 3.66 -3.99 -0.61
C GLU A 321 2.45 -4.06 0.31
N ALA A 322 2.45 -5.03 1.24
CA ALA A 322 1.43 -5.10 2.28
C ALA A 322 1.51 -3.85 3.18
N VAL A 323 0.38 -3.21 3.43
CA VAL A 323 0.33 -1.98 4.20
C VAL A 323 -0.64 -2.07 5.37
N SER A 324 -0.33 -1.33 6.42
CA SER A 324 -1.25 -1.20 7.56
C SER A 324 -2.48 -0.36 7.19
N PRO A 325 -3.67 -0.69 7.74
CA PRO A 325 -4.89 0.09 7.50
C PRO A 325 -4.71 1.56 7.83
N VAL A 326 -4.14 1.86 9.00
CA VAL A 326 -3.93 3.22 9.50
C VAL A 326 -2.47 3.35 9.93
N ALA A 327 -1.75 4.33 9.39
CA ALA A 327 -0.40 4.68 9.84
C ALA A 327 -0.46 5.31 11.24
N GLY A 328 0.66 5.24 11.98
CA GLY A 328 0.78 5.97 13.25
C GLY A 328 0.55 7.47 13.06
N GLY A 329 -0.16 8.09 14.00
CA GLY A 329 -0.44 9.53 13.94
C GLY A 329 -1.68 9.94 14.73
N THR A 330 -2.04 11.23 14.61
CA THR A 330 -3.24 11.79 15.23
C THR A 330 -4.37 11.85 14.20
N TYR A 331 -5.58 11.42 14.62
CA TYR A 331 -6.75 11.31 13.76
C TYR A 331 -8.01 11.82 14.48
N VAL A 332 -8.97 12.28 13.67
CA VAL A 332 -10.39 12.31 14.03
C VAL A 332 -11.00 11.00 13.51
N ILE A 333 -11.79 10.34 14.34
CA ILE A 333 -12.43 9.06 14.01
C ILE A 333 -13.91 9.34 13.77
N HIS A 334 -14.33 9.34 12.49
CA HIS A 334 -15.69 9.62 12.05
C HIS A 334 -16.56 8.38 12.02
N SER A 335 -17.83 8.52 12.36
CA SER A 335 -18.81 7.47 12.07
C SER A 335 -19.06 7.38 10.55
N LYS A 336 -18.97 6.18 9.97
CA LYS A 336 -19.21 6.02 8.52
C LYS A 336 -20.68 6.21 8.15
N SER A 337 -21.61 5.96 9.07
CA SER A 337 -23.06 6.18 8.87
C SER A 337 -23.47 7.65 8.95
N ASN A 338 -22.66 8.52 9.59
CA ASN A 338 -22.85 9.96 9.63
C ASN A 338 -21.49 10.64 9.85
N TYR A 339 -20.88 11.12 8.77
CA TYR A 339 -19.52 11.69 8.79
C TYR A 339 -19.39 12.92 9.70
N GLY A 340 -20.47 13.65 9.95
CA GLY A 340 -20.50 14.78 10.89
C GLY A 340 -20.36 14.38 12.36
N GLN A 341 -20.49 13.09 12.69
CA GLN A 341 -20.39 12.55 14.03
C GLN A 341 -19.08 11.82 14.23
N VAL A 342 -18.40 12.04 15.34
CA VAL A 342 -17.07 11.52 15.63
C VAL A 342 -16.99 10.86 17.00
N VAL A 343 -15.98 10.04 17.20
CA VAL A 343 -15.64 9.44 18.49
C VAL A 343 -15.08 10.53 19.41
N ASP A 344 -15.75 10.80 20.50
CA ASP A 344 -15.50 11.93 21.40
C ASP A 344 -15.45 11.47 22.87
N VAL A 345 -14.53 12.04 23.65
CA VAL A 345 -14.50 11.84 25.11
C VAL A 345 -15.50 12.79 25.76
N LYS A 346 -16.51 12.21 26.41
CA LYS A 346 -17.62 12.95 27.04
C LYS A 346 -17.12 14.11 27.93
N PHE A 347 -17.59 15.32 27.59
CA PHE A 347 -17.25 16.57 28.29
C PHE A 347 -15.75 16.91 28.28
N ALA A 348 -14.97 16.40 27.35
CA ALA A 348 -13.51 16.54 27.30
C ALA A 348 -12.82 16.15 28.62
N SER A 349 -13.39 15.18 29.35
CA SER A 349 -12.85 14.70 30.62
C SER A 349 -11.44 14.14 30.44
N THR A 350 -10.57 14.34 31.43
CA THR A 350 -9.23 13.76 31.49
C THR A 350 -9.15 12.57 32.46
N GLU A 351 -10.27 12.16 33.05
CA GLU A 351 -10.32 11.12 34.06
C GLU A 351 -10.41 9.71 33.44
N SER A 352 -9.84 8.70 34.13
CA SER A 352 -10.06 7.30 33.82
C SER A 352 -11.52 6.92 34.09
N GLY A 353 -12.10 6.10 33.18
CA GLY A 353 -13.51 5.72 33.24
C GLY A 353 -14.45 6.74 32.59
N ALA A 354 -13.93 7.85 32.05
CA ALA A 354 -14.76 8.78 31.32
C ALA A 354 -15.31 8.14 30.05
N ASN A 355 -16.61 8.34 29.84
CA ASN A 355 -17.34 7.70 28.74
C ASN A 355 -16.87 8.22 27.37
N VAL A 356 -16.95 7.35 26.38
CA VAL A 356 -16.73 7.69 24.96
C VAL A 356 -18.07 7.62 24.24
N TRP A 357 -18.42 8.70 23.55
CA TRP A 357 -19.68 8.85 22.87
C TRP A 357 -19.54 9.42 21.47
N SER A 358 -20.62 9.46 20.71
CA SER A 358 -20.73 10.17 19.45
C SER A 358 -21.05 11.64 19.70
N TYR A 359 -20.34 12.53 19.05
CA TYR A 359 -20.61 13.95 19.10
C TYR A 359 -20.28 14.61 17.75
N GLU A 360 -20.91 15.76 17.46
CA GLU A 360 -20.61 16.50 16.23
C GLU A 360 -19.14 16.94 16.18
N ALA A 361 -18.55 16.90 14.99
CA ALA A 361 -17.18 17.31 14.76
C ALA A 361 -17.01 18.81 15.06
N ASN A 362 -16.32 19.14 16.16
CA ASN A 362 -16.11 20.51 16.64
C ASN A 362 -14.63 20.92 16.75
N GLY A 363 -13.73 20.02 16.34
CA GLY A 363 -12.28 20.25 16.33
C GLY A 363 -11.61 20.25 17.72
N SER A 364 -12.34 19.97 18.80
CA SER A 364 -11.80 19.91 20.16
C SER A 364 -10.76 18.81 20.32
N GLY A 365 -9.95 18.92 21.39
CA GLY A 365 -8.99 17.87 21.74
C GLY A 365 -9.66 16.54 22.11
N ALA A 366 -10.88 16.56 22.65
CA ALA A 366 -11.65 15.36 22.99
C ALA A 366 -11.89 14.42 21.82
N GLN A 367 -11.83 14.95 20.60
CA GLN A 367 -12.07 14.25 19.33
C GLN A 367 -10.78 13.83 18.60
N LYS A 368 -9.61 14.07 19.21
CA LYS A 368 -8.30 13.80 18.60
C LYS A 368 -7.65 12.61 19.25
N TRP A 369 -7.38 11.59 18.43
CA TRP A 369 -6.90 10.30 18.87
C TRP A 369 -5.55 9.96 18.22
N ASN A 370 -4.54 9.67 19.03
CA ASN A 370 -3.26 9.15 18.60
C ASN A 370 -3.39 7.65 18.37
N ILE A 371 -3.15 7.19 17.16
CA ILE A 371 -3.18 5.78 16.80
C ILE A 371 -1.74 5.29 16.68
N ALA A 372 -1.39 4.22 17.38
CA ALA A 372 -0.07 3.62 17.36
C ALA A 372 -0.17 2.09 17.34
N ALA A 373 0.60 1.44 16.47
CA ALA A 373 0.69 -0.01 16.41
C ALA A 373 1.43 -0.56 17.64
N ASN A 374 0.98 -1.70 18.19
CA ASN A 374 1.57 -2.37 19.33
C ASN A 374 2.62 -3.43 18.97
N GLY A 375 2.85 -3.69 17.67
CA GLY A 375 3.78 -4.72 17.18
C GLY A 375 3.20 -6.14 17.11
N ASP A 376 2.01 -6.38 17.68
CA ASP A 376 1.28 -7.65 17.64
C ASP A 376 0.10 -7.64 16.63
N GLY A 377 0.08 -6.66 15.72
CA GLY A 377 -1.00 -6.43 14.77
C GLY A 377 -2.16 -5.60 15.33
N SER A 378 -2.21 -5.38 16.63
CA SER A 378 -3.18 -4.50 17.27
C SER A 378 -2.70 -3.05 17.36
N TYR A 379 -3.64 -2.15 17.66
CA TYR A 379 -3.39 -0.73 17.82
C TYR A 379 -3.80 -0.27 19.22
N ARG A 380 -3.06 0.72 19.72
CA ARG A 380 -3.43 1.57 20.83
C ARG A 380 -4.04 2.86 20.27
N ILE A 381 -5.21 3.24 20.79
CA ILE A 381 -5.96 4.45 20.40
C ILE A 381 -6.03 5.35 21.61
N GLU A 382 -5.16 6.38 21.67
CA GLU A 382 -4.97 7.27 22.82
C GLU A 382 -5.59 8.64 22.55
N ASN A 383 -6.45 9.13 23.44
CA ASN A 383 -6.93 10.50 23.35
C ASN A 383 -5.78 11.49 23.56
N ALA A 384 -5.61 12.42 22.65
CA ALA A 384 -4.43 13.27 22.58
C ALA A 384 -4.24 14.19 23.81
N PRO A 385 -5.29 14.84 24.40
CA PRO A 385 -5.19 15.61 25.63
C PRO A 385 -4.98 14.78 26.88
N SER A 386 -5.86 13.79 27.12
CA SER A 386 -5.92 13.05 28.39
C SER A 386 -4.80 12.01 28.54
N LYS A 387 -4.17 11.59 27.44
CA LYS A 387 -3.21 10.49 27.38
C LYS A 387 -3.79 9.16 27.85
N LYS A 388 -5.11 9.04 27.86
CA LYS A 388 -5.82 7.79 28.15
C LYS A 388 -6.25 7.11 26.87
N VAL A 389 -6.41 5.80 26.92
CA VAL A 389 -6.68 4.99 25.75
C VAL A 389 -8.13 4.51 25.69
N LEU A 390 -8.61 4.26 24.48
CA LEU A 390 -9.90 3.64 24.23
C LEU A 390 -9.92 2.25 24.89
N ASP A 391 -10.90 2.00 25.75
CA ASP A 391 -10.90 0.88 26.69
C ASP A 391 -12.30 0.27 26.78
N VAL A 392 -12.36 -1.06 26.80
CA VAL A 392 -13.58 -1.81 27.05
C VAL A 392 -13.77 -1.94 28.55
N ALA A 393 -14.84 -1.34 29.09
CA ALA A 393 -15.10 -1.31 30.53
C ALA A 393 -15.07 -2.71 31.16
N ASN A 394 -14.34 -2.81 32.28
CA ASN A 394 -14.18 -4.06 33.04
C ASN A 394 -13.53 -5.23 32.26
N GLY A 395 -12.97 -5.00 31.07
CA GLY A 395 -12.33 -6.04 30.26
C GLY A 395 -13.26 -7.18 29.85
N ASN A 396 -14.55 -6.92 29.65
CA ASN A 396 -15.55 -7.91 29.32
C ASN A 396 -16.04 -7.77 27.86
N ALA A 397 -15.78 -8.76 27.01
CA ALA A 397 -16.29 -8.82 25.64
C ALA A 397 -17.74 -9.29 25.62
N ALA A 398 -18.68 -8.43 25.90
CA ALA A 398 -20.12 -8.71 25.89
C ALA A 398 -20.89 -7.67 25.06
N GLU A 399 -22.01 -8.11 24.48
CA GLU A 399 -22.94 -7.25 23.74
C GLU A 399 -23.44 -6.10 24.64
N GLY A 400 -23.31 -4.86 24.15
CA GLY A 400 -23.72 -3.66 24.87
C GLY A 400 -22.74 -3.19 25.96
N ASN A 401 -21.59 -3.86 26.13
CA ASN A 401 -20.62 -3.41 27.13
C ASN A 401 -20.02 -2.04 26.75
N ASN A 402 -19.91 -1.17 27.73
CA ASN A 402 -19.50 0.22 27.52
C ASN A 402 -18.05 0.37 27.05
N VAL A 403 -17.82 1.35 26.20
CA VAL A 403 -16.47 1.79 25.81
C VAL A 403 -16.18 3.15 26.44
N GLN A 404 -15.03 3.26 27.07
CA GLN A 404 -14.57 4.40 27.85
C GLN A 404 -13.13 4.78 27.50
N GLN A 405 -12.60 5.83 28.08
CA GLN A 405 -11.14 6.03 28.14
C GLN A 405 -10.59 5.58 29.48
N TYR A 406 -9.40 4.98 29.49
CA TYR A 406 -8.74 4.54 30.72
C TYR A 406 -7.22 4.67 30.64
N THR A 407 -6.55 4.73 31.81
CA THR A 407 -5.08 4.72 31.84
C THR A 407 -4.53 3.45 31.20
N TRP A 408 -3.55 3.59 30.32
CA TRP A 408 -2.93 2.46 29.64
C TRP A 408 -2.32 1.47 30.64
N ASN A 409 -2.71 0.21 30.54
CA ASN A 409 -2.21 -0.92 31.34
C ASN A 409 -1.78 -2.13 30.50
N GLY A 410 -1.87 -2.02 29.17
CA GLY A 410 -1.46 -3.06 28.21
C GLY A 410 -2.40 -4.25 28.09
N SER A 411 -3.56 -4.27 28.77
CA SER A 411 -4.53 -5.37 28.70
C SER A 411 -5.20 -5.45 27.32
N ALA A 412 -5.80 -6.61 27.01
CA ALA A 412 -6.56 -6.81 25.78
C ALA A 412 -7.78 -5.86 25.66
N ALA A 413 -8.30 -5.35 26.78
CA ALA A 413 -9.40 -4.37 26.79
C ALA A 413 -9.02 -3.05 26.10
N GLN A 414 -7.73 -2.75 25.98
CA GLN A 414 -7.17 -1.50 25.47
C GLN A 414 -6.51 -1.65 24.11
N LYS A 415 -6.58 -2.84 23.53
CA LYS A 415 -6.02 -3.17 22.23
C LYS A 415 -7.13 -3.37 21.20
N TRP A 416 -6.94 -2.80 20.02
CA TRP A 416 -7.92 -2.81 18.96
C TRP A 416 -7.29 -3.28 17.65
N TYR A 417 -7.93 -4.19 16.93
CA TYR A 417 -7.57 -4.48 15.56
C TYR A 417 -8.37 -3.58 14.62
N ILE A 418 -7.73 -3.03 13.62
CA ILE A 418 -8.36 -2.21 12.60
C ILE A 418 -8.47 -3.07 11.35
N SER A 419 -9.69 -3.50 11.00
CA SER A 419 -9.94 -4.30 9.81
C SER A 419 -10.83 -3.55 8.83
N TYR A 420 -10.59 -3.77 7.54
CA TYR A 420 -11.39 -3.13 6.49
C TYR A 420 -12.79 -3.76 6.45
N GLY A 421 -13.82 -2.91 6.40
CA GLY A 421 -15.23 -3.32 6.41
C GLY A 421 -15.99 -3.03 5.11
N GLY A 422 -15.28 -2.60 4.05
CA GLY A 422 -15.88 -2.21 2.77
C GLY A 422 -16.25 -0.72 2.70
N SER A 423 -16.43 -0.22 1.49
CA SER A 423 -16.88 1.16 1.22
C SER A 423 -16.05 2.26 1.92
N GLY A 424 -14.74 2.06 2.05
CA GLY A 424 -13.84 3.00 2.74
C GLY A 424 -14.02 3.06 4.26
N GLY A 425 -14.73 2.10 4.87
CA GLY A 425 -14.97 2.00 6.31
C GLY A 425 -14.14 0.92 6.98
N PHE A 426 -13.90 1.09 8.27
CA PHE A 426 -13.12 0.18 9.10
C PHE A 426 -13.87 -0.23 10.35
N TYR A 427 -13.70 -1.48 10.76
CA TYR A 427 -14.07 -1.93 12.10
C TYR A 427 -12.94 -1.63 13.09
N LEU A 428 -13.30 -1.24 14.30
CA LEU A 428 -12.44 -1.31 15.47
C LEU A 428 -12.84 -2.57 16.25
N GLU A 429 -12.11 -3.67 16.04
CA GLU A 429 -12.36 -4.97 16.67
C GLU A 429 -11.64 -5.06 18.02
N SER A 430 -12.34 -5.49 19.06
CA SER A 430 -11.74 -5.65 20.40
C SER A 430 -10.75 -6.82 20.43
N ALA A 431 -9.58 -6.64 21.01
CA ALA A 431 -8.62 -7.73 21.21
C ALA A 431 -9.06 -8.74 22.29
N LEU A 432 -10.09 -8.43 23.07
CA LEU A 432 -10.73 -9.40 23.98
C LEU A 432 -11.41 -10.52 23.19
N ASN A 433 -12.09 -10.16 22.10
CA ASN A 433 -12.72 -11.06 21.13
C ASN A 433 -13.02 -10.28 19.86
N ARG A 434 -12.38 -10.64 18.76
CA ARG A 434 -12.47 -9.94 17.46
C ARG A 434 -13.84 -10.01 16.78
N ASN A 435 -14.75 -10.84 17.27
CA ASN A 435 -16.14 -10.83 16.82
C ASN A 435 -16.92 -9.62 17.37
N PHE A 436 -16.39 -8.92 18.37
CA PHE A 436 -16.97 -7.70 18.91
C PHE A 436 -16.24 -6.46 18.40
N VAL A 437 -17.02 -5.48 17.96
CA VAL A 437 -16.53 -4.23 17.39
C VAL A 437 -17.11 -3.03 18.10
N LEU A 438 -16.41 -1.88 18.03
CA LEU A 438 -16.94 -0.58 18.44
C LEU A 438 -18.19 -0.25 17.63
N SER A 439 -19.27 0.10 18.28
CA SER A 439 -20.55 0.38 17.63
C SER A 439 -21.36 1.44 18.39
N ILE A 440 -22.18 2.17 17.67
CA ILE A 440 -23.20 3.03 18.29
C ILE A 440 -24.29 2.17 18.94
N GLU A 441 -24.60 2.42 20.21
CA GLU A 441 -25.50 1.59 21.02
C GLU A 441 -26.89 1.39 20.38
N ASN A 442 -27.54 2.46 19.96
CA ASN A 442 -28.89 2.44 19.39
C ASN A 442 -28.92 2.56 17.86
N GLY A 443 -27.77 2.40 17.19
CA GLY A 443 -27.68 2.42 15.74
C GLY A 443 -27.89 3.81 15.10
N SER A 444 -27.96 4.89 15.89
CA SER A 444 -28.10 6.26 15.40
C SER A 444 -26.96 7.14 15.91
N PRO A 445 -26.01 7.55 15.07
CA PRO A 445 -24.92 8.42 15.46
C PRO A 445 -25.42 9.87 15.55
N VAL A 446 -25.80 10.27 16.75
CA VAL A 446 -26.22 11.62 17.13
C VAL A 446 -25.44 12.08 18.36
N ASN A 447 -25.50 13.38 18.67
CA ASN A 447 -24.85 13.92 19.86
C ASN A 447 -25.31 13.20 21.14
N GLY A 448 -24.35 12.64 21.86
CA GLY A 448 -24.58 11.89 23.10
C GLY A 448 -24.89 10.41 22.94
N ALA A 449 -24.97 9.88 21.72
CA ALA A 449 -25.13 8.44 21.48
C ALA A 449 -23.90 7.69 21.99
N ASN A 450 -24.12 6.63 22.76
CA ASN A 450 -23.05 5.89 23.42
C ASN A 450 -22.30 4.98 22.47
N TYR A 451 -20.99 4.81 22.65
CA TYR A 451 -20.21 3.73 22.02
C TYR A 451 -20.12 2.52 22.96
N VAL A 452 -20.45 1.38 22.40
CA VAL A 452 -20.45 0.08 23.09
C VAL A 452 -19.81 -0.99 22.19
N LEU A 453 -19.53 -2.16 22.77
CA LEU A 453 -19.22 -3.35 21.99
C LEU A 453 -20.50 -3.97 21.43
N LYS A 454 -20.46 -4.38 20.16
CA LYS A 454 -21.52 -5.21 19.53
C LYS A 454 -20.90 -6.31 18.66
N LEU A 455 -21.64 -7.40 18.48
CA LEU A 455 -21.27 -8.42 17.51
C LEU A 455 -21.21 -7.81 16.11
N LYS A 456 -20.16 -8.16 15.37
CA LYS A 456 -19.91 -7.72 14.00
C LYS A 456 -21.03 -8.18 13.07
N ASN A 457 -21.72 -7.27 12.39
CA ASN A 457 -22.89 -7.56 11.57
C ASN A 457 -22.97 -6.74 10.27
N ALA A 458 -21.85 -6.19 9.80
CA ALA A 458 -21.75 -5.36 8.60
C ALA A 458 -22.62 -4.09 8.57
N SER A 459 -23.18 -3.65 9.72
CA SER A 459 -23.91 -2.38 9.80
C SER A 459 -22.96 -1.20 9.64
N ALA A 460 -23.37 -0.17 8.89
CA ALA A 460 -22.61 1.08 8.74
C ALA A 460 -22.36 1.78 10.08
N THR A 461 -23.15 1.53 11.13
CA THR A 461 -22.97 2.09 12.47
C THR A 461 -21.82 1.45 13.25
N GLN A 462 -21.26 0.37 12.73
CA GLN A 462 -20.07 -0.30 13.23
C GLN A 462 -18.80 0.11 12.49
N LEU A 463 -18.93 0.91 11.43
CA LEU A 463 -17.82 1.35 10.61
C LEU A 463 -17.42 2.76 10.96
N VAL A 464 -16.11 2.97 11.00
CA VAL A 464 -15.49 4.28 11.20
C VAL A 464 -14.59 4.62 10.02
N SER A 465 -14.30 5.91 9.85
CA SER A 465 -13.25 6.38 8.95
C SER A 465 -12.28 7.29 9.72
N PHE A 466 -11.07 7.45 9.19
CA PHE A 466 -9.98 8.15 9.86
C PHE A 466 -9.58 9.39 9.05
N GLU A 467 -9.74 10.57 9.63
CA GLU A 467 -9.23 11.82 9.09
C GLU A 467 -7.94 12.20 9.81
N LYS A 468 -6.82 12.27 9.06
CA LYS A 468 -5.53 12.63 9.65
C LYS A 468 -5.53 14.10 10.07
N THR A 469 -5.07 14.39 11.28
CA THR A 469 -5.04 15.73 11.85
C THR A 469 -3.79 15.94 12.71
N THR A 470 -3.74 17.07 13.40
CA THR A 470 -2.70 17.37 14.39
C THR A 470 -3.35 17.80 15.69
N TYR A 471 -2.70 17.52 16.81
CA TYR A 471 -3.06 18.05 18.10
C TYR A 471 -1.94 18.95 18.61
N ILE A 472 -2.24 20.22 18.80
CA ILE A 472 -1.35 21.16 19.45
C ILE A 472 -1.88 21.35 20.86
N PRO A 473 -1.15 20.90 21.90
CA PRO A 473 -1.58 21.11 23.28
C PRO A 473 -1.78 22.61 23.57
N PRO A 474 -2.82 22.98 24.32
CA PRO A 474 -2.96 24.35 24.76
C PRO A 474 -1.72 24.75 25.58
N MET A 475 -1.28 25.99 25.40
CA MET A 475 -0.17 26.51 26.19
C MET A 475 -0.52 26.42 27.68
N PRO A 476 0.37 25.95 28.57
CA PRO A 476 0.15 25.96 30.02
C PRO A 476 -0.29 27.34 30.51
N SER A 477 -1.19 27.36 31.49
CA SER A 477 -1.83 28.61 31.95
C SER A 477 -0.85 29.66 32.44
N ASP A 478 0.24 29.24 33.11
CA ASP A 478 1.31 30.12 33.58
C ASP A 478 2.05 30.80 32.43
N ARG A 479 2.35 30.03 31.36
CA ARG A 479 3.00 30.54 30.13
C ARG A 479 2.06 31.45 29.36
N LYS A 480 0.79 31.07 29.27
CA LYS A 480 -0.26 31.86 28.61
C LYS A 480 -0.45 33.22 29.34
N ALA A 481 -0.50 33.19 30.64
CA ALA A 481 -0.62 34.43 31.47
C ALA A 481 0.56 35.38 31.24
N MET A 482 1.80 34.84 31.14
CA MET A 482 2.98 35.64 30.82
C MET A 482 2.91 36.18 29.39
N GLN A 483 2.49 35.40 28.43
CA GLN A 483 2.32 35.83 27.03
C GLN A 483 1.24 36.92 26.92
N ASP A 484 0.11 36.75 27.58
CA ASP A 484 -0.97 37.76 27.58
C ASP A 484 -0.51 39.09 28.21
N ARG A 485 0.28 39.02 29.28
CA ARG A 485 0.85 40.20 29.93
C ARG A 485 1.75 41.02 29.01
N ILE A 486 2.52 40.36 28.14
CA ILE A 486 3.46 41.05 27.22
C ILE A 486 2.85 41.36 25.84
N TRP A 487 1.60 40.97 25.59
CA TRP A 487 1.00 40.95 24.25
C TRP A 487 1.16 42.27 23.49
N GLY A 488 0.80 43.39 24.12
CA GLY A 488 0.87 44.73 23.51
C GLY A 488 2.22 45.42 23.59
N TYR A 489 3.23 44.84 24.25
CA TYR A 489 4.55 45.48 24.38
C TYR A 489 5.37 45.37 23.09
N SER A 490 6.10 46.44 22.77
CA SER A 490 7.00 46.45 21.60
C SER A 490 8.44 46.17 22.00
N SER A 491 9.25 45.61 21.12
CA SER A 491 10.71 45.46 21.28
C SER A 491 11.44 46.10 20.12
N GLY A 492 12.65 46.58 20.36
CA GLY A 492 13.56 47.09 19.32
C GLY A 492 14.26 45.98 18.51
N THR A 493 14.04 44.73 18.91
CA THR A 493 14.53 43.54 18.22
C THR A 493 13.37 42.53 18.04
N GLN A 494 13.61 41.40 17.35
CA GLN A 494 12.65 40.32 17.25
C GLN A 494 12.38 39.57 18.57
N TRP A 495 13.07 39.93 19.66
CA TRP A 495 13.00 39.26 20.96
C TRP A 495 12.39 40.16 22.01
N LEU A 496 11.59 39.57 22.91
CA LEU A 496 11.13 40.15 24.17
C LEU A 496 11.35 39.13 25.29
N ILE A 497 11.87 39.55 26.42
CA ILE A 497 12.07 38.72 27.60
C ILE A 497 11.10 39.18 28.68
N ALA A 498 10.33 38.25 29.23
CA ALA A 498 9.51 38.51 30.40
C ALA A 498 10.04 37.72 31.60
N VAL A 499 10.06 38.37 32.77
CA VAL A 499 10.53 37.76 34.01
C VAL A 499 9.45 37.92 35.08
N ASP A 500 8.95 36.79 35.54
CA ASP A 500 8.07 36.73 36.72
C ASP A 500 8.93 36.44 37.95
N ARG A 501 9.05 37.40 38.81
CA ARG A 501 9.83 37.28 40.05
C ARG A 501 9.14 36.39 41.08
N SER A 502 7.80 36.37 41.11
CA SER A 502 7.02 35.59 42.06
C SER A 502 7.16 34.09 41.85
N THR A 503 7.26 33.66 40.58
CA THR A 503 7.43 32.26 40.19
C THR A 503 8.84 31.90 39.79
N HIS A 504 9.78 32.87 39.73
CA HIS A 504 11.16 32.73 39.29
C HIS A 504 11.25 32.15 37.86
N ARG A 505 10.41 32.66 36.93
CA ARG A 505 10.34 32.21 35.56
C ARG A 505 10.74 33.30 34.59
N VAL A 506 11.43 32.85 33.53
CA VAL A 506 11.81 33.68 32.40
C VAL A 506 11.21 33.10 31.14
N GLY A 507 10.36 33.85 30.48
CA GLY A 507 9.87 33.56 29.14
C GLY A 507 10.62 34.38 28.10
N VAL A 508 11.10 33.75 27.05
CA VAL A 508 11.69 34.42 25.88
C VAL A 508 10.74 34.29 24.72
N PHE A 509 10.33 35.42 24.17
CA PHE A 509 9.34 35.49 23.10
C PHE A 509 9.98 36.04 21.83
N LYS A 510 9.55 35.49 20.67
CA LYS A 510 9.94 35.96 19.34
C LYS A 510 8.73 36.54 18.63
N GLY A 511 8.88 37.67 17.94
CA GLY A 511 7.79 38.31 17.20
C GLY A 511 7.80 39.81 17.28
N SER A 512 6.60 40.39 17.48
CA SER A 512 6.34 41.81 17.59
C SER A 512 5.11 42.05 18.45
N ALA A 513 4.79 43.33 18.79
CA ALA A 513 3.58 43.68 19.52
C ALA A 513 2.34 43.02 18.86
N ASN A 514 1.47 42.43 19.69
CA ASN A 514 0.28 41.69 19.30
C ASN A 514 0.53 40.41 18.50
N ASN A 515 1.80 39.95 18.44
CA ASN A 515 2.17 38.71 17.74
C ASN A 515 3.43 38.06 18.36
N TRP A 516 3.39 37.85 19.68
CA TRP A 516 4.48 37.23 20.44
C TRP A 516 4.28 35.71 20.54
N SER A 517 5.33 34.91 20.22
CA SER A 517 5.37 33.47 20.37
C SER A 517 6.45 33.06 21.35
N LEU A 518 6.08 32.32 22.40
CA LEU A 518 7.02 31.78 23.38
C LEU A 518 7.99 30.79 22.73
N GLN A 519 9.29 31.04 22.91
CA GLN A 519 10.36 30.17 22.40
C GLN A 519 11.05 29.40 23.51
N TYR A 520 11.28 30.05 24.65
CA TYR A 520 11.97 29.44 25.79
C TYR A 520 11.26 29.77 27.09
N TRP A 521 11.30 28.81 28.03
CA TRP A 521 10.74 28.90 29.35
C TRP A 521 11.75 28.37 30.37
N TRP A 522 12.35 29.28 31.16
CA TRP A 522 13.46 28.94 32.03
C TRP A 522 13.15 29.32 33.50
N SER A 523 13.84 28.64 34.44
CA SER A 523 13.91 29.09 35.81
C SER A 523 15.06 30.11 35.99
N CYS A 524 14.91 31.00 36.95
CA CYS A 524 15.98 31.94 37.31
C CYS A 524 16.11 32.08 38.79
N VAL A 525 17.20 32.71 39.27
CA VAL A 525 17.38 33.25 40.62
C VAL A 525 17.12 34.72 40.55
N THR A 526 16.28 35.23 41.42
CA THR A 526 15.98 36.68 41.55
C THR A 526 16.70 37.28 42.77
N GLY A 527 16.60 38.59 42.92
CA GLY A 527 17.20 39.29 44.06
C GLY A 527 16.58 38.88 45.40
N ALA A 528 17.42 38.79 46.42
CA ALA A 528 16.98 38.57 47.81
C ALA A 528 16.03 39.70 48.27
N PRO A 529 15.19 39.49 49.29
CA PRO A 529 14.28 40.52 49.79
C PRO A 529 14.96 41.85 50.18
N SER A 530 16.21 41.79 50.64
CA SER A 530 17.04 42.96 50.97
C SER A 530 17.67 43.66 49.75
N THR A 531 17.78 42.96 48.63
CA THR A 531 18.39 43.43 47.38
C THR A 531 17.55 42.96 46.17
N PRO A 532 16.29 43.39 46.06
CA PRO A 532 15.37 42.83 45.09
C PRO A 532 15.77 43.16 43.64
N THR A 533 15.51 42.25 42.73
CA THR A 533 15.56 42.55 41.30
C THR A 533 14.54 43.65 40.98
N ILE A 534 14.92 44.64 40.18
CA ILE A 534 14.03 45.71 39.73
C ILE A 534 12.80 45.17 39.02
N THR A 535 11.67 45.88 39.14
CA THR A 535 10.48 45.63 38.31
C THR A 535 10.27 46.77 37.33
N GLY A 536 9.64 46.49 36.21
CA GLY A 536 9.36 47.47 35.17
C GLY A 536 9.61 46.97 33.77
N TYR A 537 9.50 47.86 32.80
CA TYR A 537 9.75 47.62 31.40
C TYR A 537 11.05 48.32 30.97
N TYR A 538 12.00 47.56 30.55
CA TYR A 538 13.33 47.98 30.19
C TYR A 538 13.66 47.63 28.75
N ARG A 539 14.72 48.27 28.21
CA ARG A 539 15.39 47.86 26.96
C ARG A 539 16.84 47.62 27.26
N THR A 540 17.35 46.50 26.82
CA THR A 540 18.77 46.17 27.01
C THR A 540 19.67 47.21 26.36
N THR A 541 20.79 47.55 27.03
CA THR A 541 21.74 48.54 26.57
C THR A 541 22.71 48.02 25.52
N GLY A 542 22.79 46.68 25.35
CA GLY A 542 23.80 46.01 24.54
C GLY A 542 25.14 45.76 25.25
N GLY A 543 25.25 46.19 26.53
CA GLY A 543 26.44 45.92 27.35
C GLY A 543 26.59 44.42 27.64
N LYS A 544 27.70 43.84 27.14
CA LYS A 544 28.01 42.42 27.32
C LYS A 544 29.39 42.25 27.95
N ARG A 545 29.50 41.34 28.90
CA ARG A 545 30.79 41.02 29.56
C ARG A 545 30.91 39.50 29.71
N MET A 546 32.10 38.95 29.59
CA MET A 546 32.33 37.53 29.83
C MET A 546 32.16 37.13 31.30
N SER A 547 32.44 38.07 32.21
CA SER A 547 32.21 37.91 33.64
C SER A 547 32.02 39.28 34.30
N LEU A 548 31.41 39.30 35.48
CA LEU A 548 31.35 40.50 36.34
C LEU A 548 32.70 40.75 36.99
N SER A 549 33.05 42.02 37.16
CA SER A 549 34.26 42.42 37.88
C SER A 549 34.17 42.15 39.38
N THR A 550 32.96 42.10 39.91
CA THR A 550 32.67 41.83 41.32
C THR A 550 32.62 40.35 41.68
N ASP A 551 32.36 39.47 40.69
CA ASP A 551 32.36 38.02 40.84
C ASP A 551 32.66 37.33 39.52
N SER A 552 33.85 36.78 39.38
CA SER A 552 34.31 36.14 38.13
C SER A 552 33.60 34.82 37.81
N ARG A 553 32.82 34.24 38.74
CA ARG A 553 31.96 33.05 38.50
C ARG A 553 30.73 33.40 37.65
N ALA A 554 30.25 34.67 37.74
CA ALA A 554 29.15 35.16 36.92
C ALA A 554 29.63 35.29 35.45
N LYS A 555 29.22 34.37 34.59
CA LYS A 555 29.59 34.35 33.18
C LYS A 555 28.42 34.75 32.27
N TRP A 556 28.71 35.08 31.02
CA TRP A 556 27.73 35.40 30.00
C TRP A 556 26.81 36.58 30.40
N CYS A 557 27.43 37.64 30.92
CA CYS A 557 26.69 38.77 31.50
C CYS A 557 26.11 39.65 30.37
N THR A 558 24.81 39.82 30.35
CA THR A 558 24.06 40.71 29.47
C THR A 558 23.34 41.76 30.29
N GLN A 559 23.67 43.04 30.08
CA GLN A 559 23.11 44.14 30.84
C GLN A 559 21.65 44.41 30.48
N ILE A 560 20.80 44.43 31.48
CA ILE A 560 19.37 44.78 31.39
C ILE A 560 19.26 46.33 31.49
N TRP A 561 19.68 46.87 32.63
CA TRP A 561 19.66 48.29 32.94
C TRP A 561 20.58 48.59 34.14
N ASN A 562 21.35 49.69 34.08
CA ASN A 562 22.32 50.07 35.12
C ASN A 562 23.18 48.89 35.59
N GLY A 563 23.15 48.52 36.87
CA GLY A 563 23.89 47.43 37.48
C GLY A 563 23.22 46.03 37.38
N TYR A 564 22.09 45.92 36.70
CA TYR A 564 21.34 44.67 36.63
C TYR A 564 21.65 43.90 35.36
N PHE A 565 21.99 42.62 35.53
CA PHE A 565 22.41 41.73 34.43
C PHE A 565 21.66 40.39 34.46
N PHE A 566 21.50 39.79 33.28
CA PHE A 566 21.37 38.34 33.16
C PHE A 566 22.80 37.76 33.21
N HIS A 567 23.04 36.71 33.99
CA HIS A 567 24.31 35.97 34.00
C HIS A 567 24.11 34.57 34.55
N THR A 568 25.15 33.73 34.54
CA THR A 568 25.07 32.37 35.08
C THR A 568 24.85 32.34 36.59
N ILE A 569 24.26 31.24 37.10
CA ILE A 569 24.31 30.88 38.51
C ILE A 569 25.76 30.83 39.00
N LEU A 570 25.94 30.94 40.30
CA LEU A 570 27.29 31.04 40.88
C LEU A 570 27.81 29.70 41.42
N ASN A 571 26.92 28.84 41.94
CA ASN A 571 27.32 27.57 42.57
C ASN A 571 26.70 26.35 41.88
N SER A 572 25.38 26.17 41.94
CA SER A 572 24.72 25.01 41.31
C SER A 572 23.31 25.36 40.82
N ASP A 573 22.78 24.56 39.92
CA ASP A 573 21.41 24.68 39.37
C ASP A 573 20.34 24.52 40.45
N ALA A 574 20.66 23.98 41.62
CA ALA A 574 19.74 23.92 42.78
C ALA A 574 19.36 25.32 43.33
N GLU A 575 20.09 26.38 42.95
CA GLU A 575 19.72 27.78 43.30
C GLU A 575 18.53 28.28 42.47
N LEU A 576 18.25 27.70 41.31
CA LEU A 576 17.17 28.15 40.44
C LEU A 576 15.81 28.03 41.13
N GLY A 577 14.95 29.04 40.98
CA GLY A 577 13.67 29.09 41.66
C GLY A 577 13.70 29.77 43.01
N ASN A 578 14.81 30.41 43.40
CA ASN A 578 14.98 31.07 44.70
C ASN A 578 15.33 32.56 44.55
N SER A 579 15.17 33.33 45.60
CA SER A 579 15.53 34.74 45.72
C SER A 579 16.83 34.88 46.49
N LEU A 580 17.99 34.80 45.82
CA LEU A 580 19.32 34.71 46.45
C LEU A 580 20.34 35.72 45.89
N SER A 581 19.99 36.49 44.86
CA SER A 581 20.96 37.38 44.21
C SER A 581 20.95 38.79 44.87
N HIS A 582 21.94 39.62 44.50
CA HIS A 582 21.98 41.03 44.84
C HIS A 582 21.25 41.90 43.79
N GLY A 583 20.19 41.33 43.17
CA GLY A 583 19.34 42.03 42.20
C GLY A 583 19.49 41.56 40.76
N CYS A 584 20.61 40.95 40.38
CA CYS A 584 20.77 40.35 39.04
C CYS A 584 19.91 39.11 38.86
N LEU A 585 19.64 38.76 37.59
CA LEU A 585 18.93 37.53 37.23
C LEU A 585 19.96 36.44 36.90
N ARG A 586 20.07 35.43 37.79
CA ARG A 586 20.97 34.31 37.56
C ARG A 586 20.23 33.20 36.78
N MET A 587 20.85 32.68 35.74
CA MET A 587 20.30 31.70 34.84
C MET A 587 21.17 30.45 34.84
N SER A 588 20.64 29.31 34.38
CA SER A 588 21.49 28.18 34.04
C SER A 588 22.54 28.59 33.02
N TYR A 589 23.68 27.88 32.99
CA TYR A 589 24.77 28.20 32.04
C TYR A 589 24.30 28.29 30.58
N PRO A 590 23.55 27.30 30.04
CA PRO A 590 23.05 27.37 28.66
C PRO A 590 22.11 28.55 28.40
N SER A 591 21.23 28.87 29.37
CA SER A 591 20.25 29.97 29.22
C SER A 591 20.94 31.33 29.22
N ALA A 592 21.90 31.56 30.12
CA ALA A 592 22.69 32.79 30.18
C ALA A 592 23.52 32.97 28.89
N GLN A 593 24.15 31.90 28.41
CA GLN A 593 24.91 31.88 27.16
C GLN A 593 24.00 32.21 25.96
N TRP A 594 22.80 31.63 25.92
CA TRP A 594 21.84 31.94 24.86
C TRP A 594 21.44 33.43 24.86
N ILE A 595 21.10 34.00 26.03
CA ILE A 595 20.78 35.44 26.17
C ILE A 595 21.97 36.28 25.70
N TYR A 596 23.18 35.96 26.14
CA TYR A 596 24.40 36.66 25.72
C TYR A 596 24.60 36.65 24.21
N SER A 597 24.34 35.55 23.57
CA SER A 597 24.57 35.40 22.13
C SER A 597 23.45 36.02 21.27
N ASN A 598 22.20 36.06 21.74
CA ASN A 598 21.04 36.39 20.92
C ASN A 598 20.31 37.68 21.30
N VAL A 599 20.56 38.23 22.48
CA VAL A 599 19.95 39.48 22.95
C VAL A 599 20.86 40.66 22.70
N TYR A 600 20.37 41.65 21.94
CA TYR A 600 21.11 42.85 21.52
C TYR A 600 20.49 44.11 22.14
N ALA A 601 21.15 45.25 21.96
CA ALA A 601 20.65 46.55 22.37
C ALA A 601 19.23 46.82 21.86
N GLY A 602 18.34 47.32 22.71
CA GLY A 602 16.97 47.60 22.36
C GLY A 602 16.00 46.41 22.56
N THR A 603 16.47 45.20 22.94
CA THR A 603 15.60 44.10 23.28
C THR A 603 14.78 44.47 24.54
N ALA A 604 13.47 44.31 24.46
CA ALA A 604 12.57 44.59 25.59
C ALA A 604 12.69 43.53 26.68
N VAL A 605 12.72 44.01 27.94
CA VAL A 605 12.70 43.13 29.12
C VAL A 605 11.61 43.67 30.07
N LEU A 606 10.55 42.87 30.27
CA LEU A 606 9.51 43.16 31.29
C LEU A 606 9.77 42.32 32.54
N ILE A 607 9.94 42.97 33.70
CA ILE A 607 10.16 42.29 34.97
C ILE A 607 8.99 42.67 35.90
N TYR A 608 8.31 41.68 36.45
CA TYR A 608 7.12 41.87 37.27
C TYR A 608 7.03 40.85 38.41
N ASN A 609 6.03 41.05 39.31
CA ASN A 609 5.66 40.11 40.36
C ASN A 609 4.40 39.35 39.99
#